data_c89d57e7db5db71ae9aa2154b167da29
#
_entry.id   c89d57e7db5db71ae9aa2154b167da29
#
_cell.length_a   1.000
_cell.length_b   1.000
_cell.length_c   1.000
_cell.angle_alpha   90.00
_cell.angle_beta   90.00
_cell.angle_gamma   90.00
#
_symmetry.space_group_name_H-M   'P 1'
#
loop_
_entity.id
_entity.type
_entity.pdbx_description
1 polymer ?
#
loop_
_entity_poly.entity_id
_entity_poly.type
_entity_poly.pdbx_seq_one_letter_code
_entity_poly.pdbx_strand_id
1 'polypeptide(L)'
;MRIFRMSVLASLALVLIAAPTIALAGKVLLRTQVLYPTNLPLAGEGEMRLANLVQTMSNGEVEFKLFDPGKIVPSNAILDSVSQGRIQAGMAISQMWAGKMAAASLFAGGPFGPEAPELVAWMLSGNGLKLYQEMYDEAGYNVKVIPFGLTPPESSGWFRKKIDSPDQLKGLKVRYLGLGGLVLQKLGASVSSFPPAEIFSAMDKGLLDAAEFAFPSLDQAIGLNKVAKFNYYPGWHQPSTTTEVLINKDVWEKRLTESQRTIIETASKASMLWVLAKGEATQASALRLNAEKHGVTNLYWSNEMLQAFRGAWDEVVAEQCAKDAFFKKVWDDLSSFRDNYSIWKKFAYLPRETGASD
;
A
#
# COMPACT_ATOMS: atom_id res chain seq x y z
N MET A 1 68.40 25.21 69.17
CA MET A 1 68.33 25.00 67.72
C MET A 1 67.16 24.08 67.45
N ARG A 2 66.03 24.64 67.04
CA ARG A 2 64.78 23.87 66.80
C ARG A 2 64.59 23.76 65.28
N ILE A 3 64.55 22.53 64.79
CA ILE A 3 64.36 22.21 63.38
C ILE A 3 62.84 22.06 63.14
N PHE A 4 62.29 22.95 62.28
CA PHE A 4 60.85 22.90 61.85
C PHE A 4 60.73 21.87 60.73
N ARG A 5 59.92 20.85 60.93
CA ARG A 5 59.51 19.92 59.88
C ARG A 5 58.20 20.43 59.28
N MET A 6 58.21 20.86 58.01
CA MET A 6 57.02 21.13 57.20
C MET A 6 56.56 19.84 56.60
N SER A 7 55.34 19.40 56.95
CA SER A 7 54.62 18.30 56.31
C SER A 7 53.80 18.85 55.17
N VAL A 8 54.12 18.48 53.92
CA VAL A 8 53.32 18.79 52.75
C VAL A 8 52.29 17.68 52.59
N LEU A 9 50.98 17.98 52.82
CA LEU A 9 49.86 17.15 52.53
C LEU A 9 49.53 17.33 51.06
N ALA A 10 49.78 16.32 50.20
CA ALA A 10 49.34 16.27 48.82
C ALA A 10 47.92 15.74 48.78
N SER A 11 46.92 16.60 48.50
CA SER A 11 45.54 16.23 48.30
C SER A 11 45.35 15.71 46.85
N LEU A 12 45.19 14.40 46.68
CA LEU A 12 44.89 13.79 45.42
C LEU A 12 43.38 13.95 45.13
N ALA A 13 42.98 14.90 44.29
CA ALA A 13 41.60 15.04 43.84
C ALA A 13 41.31 13.96 42.79
N LEU A 14 40.51 12.96 43.18
CA LEU A 14 40.01 11.92 42.28
C LEU A 14 38.88 12.53 41.42
N VAL A 15 39.18 12.92 40.18
CA VAL A 15 38.18 13.33 39.19
C VAL A 15 37.48 12.06 38.67
N LEU A 16 36.30 11.75 39.19
CA LEU A 16 35.41 10.76 38.61
C LEU A 16 34.91 11.31 37.26
N ILE A 17 35.50 10.87 36.16
CA ILE A 17 34.94 11.03 34.83
C ILE A 17 33.70 10.10 34.73
N ALA A 18 32.52 10.67 34.92
CA ALA A 18 31.26 9.99 34.59
C ALA A 18 31.24 9.77 33.07
N ALA A 19 31.71 8.61 32.63
CA ALA A 19 31.49 8.20 31.27
C ALA A 19 29.95 8.13 31.03
N PRO A 20 29.43 8.75 29.97
CA PRO A 20 28.01 8.57 29.64
C PRO A 20 27.77 7.08 29.46
N THR A 21 26.96 6.50 30.32
CA THR A 21 26.40 5.16 30.07
C THR A 21 25.57 5.24 28.80
N ILE A 22 26.17 4.85 27.68
CA ILE A 22 25.39 4.55 26.47
C ILE A 22 24.50 3.39 26.90
N ALA A 23 23.25 3.71 27.24
CA ALA A 23 22.23 2.69 27.39
C ALA A 23 22.13 1.99 26.03
N LEU A 24 22.69 0.79 25.93
CA LEU A 24 22.44 -0.06 24.77
C LEU A 24 20.93 -0.25 24.73
N ALA A 25 20.29 0.45 23.80
CA ALA A 25 18.88 0.21 23.49
C ALA A 25 18.76 -1.28 23.15
N GLY A 26 18.02 -2.03 23.97
CA GLY A 26 17.86 -3.46 23.75
C GLY A 26 17.22 -3.70 22.36
N LYS A 27 17.57 -4.82 21.72
CA LYS A 27 17.01 -5.22 20.42
C LYS A 27 15.48 -5.18 20.48
N VAL A 28 14.87 -4.43 19.55
CA VAL A 28 13.43 -4.33 19.40
C VAL A 28 12.97 -5.30 18.31
N LEU A 29 12.34 -6.39 18.72
CA LEU A 29 11.75 -7.37 17.82
C LEU A 29 10.28 -6.99 17.55
N LEU A 30 9.93 -6.80 16.26
CA LEU A 30 8.60 -6.52 15.77
C LEU A 30 8.05 -7.79 15.08
N ARG A 31 7.24 -8.58 15.79
CA ARG A 31 6.51 -9.71 15.18
C ARG A 31 5.49 -9.14 14.23
N THR A 32 5.66 -9.43 12.94
CA THR A 32 4.96 -8.73 11.86
C THR A 32 4.20 -9.73 10.99
N GLN A 33 2.87 -9.67 11.01
CA GLN A 33 2.05 -10.40 10.03
C GLN A 33 2.05 -9.65 8.72
N VAL A 34 2.39 -10.33 7.62
CA VAL A 34 2.34 -9.75 6.28
C VAL A 34 1.06 -10.17 5.54
N LEU A 35 0.62 -9.32 4.60
CA LEU A 35 -0.55 -9.59 3.75
C LEU A 35 -0.20 -10.53 2.60
N TYR A 36 0.99 -10.39 2.04
CA TYR A 36 1.45 -11.17 0.90
C TYR A 36 2.48 -12.22 1.31
N PRO A 37 2.53 -13.40 0.65
CA PRO A 37 3.64 -14.33 0.84
C PRO A 37 4.98 -13.63 0.56
N THR A 38 5.97 -13.82 1.43
CA THR A 38 7.26 -13.12 1.35
C THR A 38 8.05 -13.44 0.06
N ASN A 39 7.72 -14.55 -0.63
CA ASN A 39 8.28 -14.93 -1.93
C ASN A 39 7.47 -14.41 -3.13
N LEU A 40 6.38 -13.68 -2.91
CA LEU A 40 5.58 -13.14 -4.01
C LEU A 40 6.33 -11.97 -4.69
N PRO A 41 6.49 -12.01 -6.02
CA PRO A 41 7.19 -10.95 -6.74
C PRO A 41 6.64 -9.56 -6.41
N LEU A 42 7.50 -8.60 -6.27
CA LEU A 42 7.27 -7.20 -5.95
C LEU A 42 6.58 -6.95 -4.59
N ALA A 43 5.42 -7.56 -4.34
CA ALA A 43 4.65 -7.35 -3.11
C ALA A 43 5.40 -7.91 -1.88
N GLY A 44 5.65 -9.21 -1.82
CA GLY A 44 6.41 -9.86 -0.74
C GLY A 44 7.87 -9.40 -0.71
N GLU A 45 8.48 -9.16 -1.88
CA GLU A 45 9.83 -8.61 -1.97
C GLU A 45 9.93 -7.20 -1.36
N GLY A 46 8.90 -6.37 -1.49
CA GLY A 46 8.83 -5.04 -0.86
C GLY A 46 8.78 -5.13 0.66
N GLU A 47 7.99 -6.08 1.20
CA GLU A 47 7.92 -6.37 2.63
C GLU A 47 9.27 -6.84 3.18
N MET A 48 9.91 -7.79 2.50
CA MET A 48 11.26 -8.26 2.84
C MET A 48 12.32 -7.16 2.76
N ARG A 49 12.21 -6.30 1.73
CA ARG A 49 13.12 -5.19 1.55
C ARG A 49 13.06 -4.19 2.71
N LEU A 50 11.86 -3.78 3.12
CA LEU A 50 11.70 -2.90 4.28
C LEU A 50 12.35 -3.53 5.53
N ALA A 51 12.04 -4.80 5.80
CA ALA A 51 12.60 -5.50 6.96
C ALA A 51 14.14 -5.54 6.93
N ASN A 52 14.73 -5.88 5.78
CA ASN A 52 16.18 -5.94 5.62
C ASN A 52 16.85 -4.58 5.72
N LEU A 53 16.26 -3.52 5.15
CA LEU A 53 16.79 -2.16 5.26
C LEU A 53 16.79 -1.68 6.70
N VAL A 54 15.69 -1.87 7.43
CA VAL A 54 15.60 -1.47 8.84
C VAL A 54 16.63 -2.23 9.68
N GLN A 55 16.76 -3.54 9.50
CA GLN A 55 17.74 -4.35 10.21
C GLN A 55 19.17 -3.88 9.92
N THR A 56 19.49 -3.63 8.66
CA THR A 56 20.84 -3.17 8.26
C THR A 56 21.14 -1.78 8.79
N MET A 57 20.21 -0.82 8.60
CA MET A 57 20.41 0.58 9.00
C MET A 57 20.46 0.76 10.52
N SER A 58 19.75 -0.09 11.26
CA SER A 58 19.76 -0.10 12.73
C SER A 58 20.87 -0.97 13.32
N ASN A 59 21.77 -1.50 12.51
CA ASN A 59 22.80 -2.44 12.96
C ASN A 59 22.23 -3.64 13.77
N GLY A 60 21.04 -4.10 13.38
CA GLY A 60 20.33 -5.20 14.01
C GLY A 60 19.56 -4.86 15.30
N GLU A 61 19.55 -3.59 15.71
CA GLU A 61 18.80 -3.15 16.89
C GLU A 61 17.28 -3.23 16.69
N VAL A 62 16.80 -3.04 15.47
CA VAL A 62 15.37 -3.20 15.10
C VAL A 62 15.22 -4.30 14.08
N GLU A 63 14.34 -5.27 14.37
CA GLU A 63 14.07 -6.39 13.50
C GLU A 63 12.56 -6.55 13.26
N PHE A 64 12.13 -6.47 12.00
CA PHE A 64 10.82 -6.94 11.57
C PHE A 64 10.89 -8.46 11.32
N LYS A 65 10.36 -9.26 12.24
CA LYS A 65 10.22 -10.71 12.04
C LYS A 65 8.94 -10.98 11.28
N LEU A 66 9.07 -11.21 9.98
CA LEU A 66 7.93 -11.43 9.08
C LEU A 66 7.33 -12.81 9.22
N PHE A 67 6.01 -12.88 9.17
CA PHE A 67 5.24 -14.12 9.17
C PHE A 67 4.28 -14.10 7.98
N ASP A 68 4.39 -15.11 7.11
CA ASP A 68 3.54 -15.27 5.93
C ASP A 68 2.04 -15.28 6.28
N PRO A 69 1.16 -14.97 5.33
CA PRO A 69 -0.27 -14.85 5.55
C PRO A 69 -0.87 -15.97 6.39
N GLY A 70 -1.60 -15.58 7.45
CA GLY A 70 -2.30 -16.51 8.34
C GLY A 70 -1.42 -17.27 9.34
N LYS A 71 -0.10 -17.03 9.40
CA LYS A 71 0.79 -17.78 10.31
C LYS A 71 0.62 -17.41 11.77
N ILE A 72 0.33 -16.17 12.09
CA ILE A 72 0.13 -15.72 13.48
C ILE A 72 -1.22 -15.06 13.70
N VAL A 73 -1.76 -14.36 12.67
CA VAL A 73 -3.13 -13.85 12.66
C VAL A 73 -3.68 -13.92 11.23
N PRO A 74 -5.01 -14.07 11.05
CA PRO A 74 -5.64 -13.95 9.73
C PRO A 74 -5.40 -12.56 9.12
N SER A 75 -5.31 -12.46 7.79
CA SER A 75 -5.01 -11.20 7.09
C SER A 75 -6.03 -10.09 7.41
N ASN A 76 -7.31 -10.41 7.53
CA ASN A 76 -8.36 -9.47 7.89
C ASN A 76 -8.32 -9.03 9.37
N ALA A 77 -7.54 -9.70 10.22
CA ALA A 77 -7.36 -9.37 11.63
C ALA A 77 -6.04 -8.62 11.92
N ILE A 78 -5.23 -8.30 10.91
CA ILE A 78 -3.94 -7.62 11.10
C ILE A 78 -4.14 -6.30 11.86
N LEU A 79 -5.00 -5.40 11.38
CA LEU A 79 -5.24 -4.09 11.99
C LEU A 79 -5.64 -4.21 13.46
N ASP A 80 -6.65 -5.03 13.77
CA ASP A 80 -7.13 -5.22 15.15
C ASP A 80 -6.03 -5.82 16.04
N SER A 81 -5.25 -6.76 15.50
CA SER A 81 -4.20 -7.44 16.26
C SER A 81 -3.01 -6.53 16.58
N VAL A 82 -2.65 -5.63 15.65
CA VAL A 82 -1.64 -4.60 15.89
C VAL A 82 -2.15 -3.58 16.90
N SER A 83 -3.36 -3.06 16.69
CA SER A 83 -3.97 -2.07 17.58
C SER A 83 -4.06 -2.57 19.04
N GLN A 84 -4.41 -3.84 19.23
CA GLN A 84 -4.51 -4.47 20.55
C GLN A 84 -3.17 -4.95 21.13
N GLY A 85 -2.06 -4.77 20.40
CA GLY A 85 -0.72 -5.19 20.84
C GLY A 85 -0.48 -6.70 20.81
N ARG A 86 -1.38 -7.51 20.22
CA ARG A 86 -1.18 -8.97 20.09
C ARG A 86 0.02 -9.30 19.20
N ILE A 87 0.25 -8.47 18.18
CA ILE A 87 1.46 -8.42 17.36
C ILE A 87 1.99 -6.99 17.34
N GLN A 88 3.29 -6.81 17.13
CA GLN A 88 3.92 -5.50 17.20
C GLN A 88 3.74 -4.70 15.92
N ALA A 89 3.65 -5.38 14.77
CA ALA A 89 3.45 -4.73 13.47
C ALA A 89 2.64 -5.60 12.51
N GLY A 90 2.14 -4.98 11.44
CA GLY A 90 1.52 -5.63 10.30
C GLY A 90 1.83 -4.89 9.01
N MET A 91 1.97 -5.60 7.91
CA MET A 91 2.14 -5.01 6.58
C MET A 91 0.93 -5.37 5.72
N ALA A 92 0.30 -4.36 5.11
CA ALA A 92 -0.96 -4.51 4.40
C ALA A 92 -1.18 -3.40 3.35
N ILE A 93 -2.40 -3.36 2.82
CA ILE A 93 -2.95 -2.22 2.08
C ILE A 93 -4.17 -1.70 2.85
N SER A 94 -4.31 -0.39 2.97
CA SER A 94 -5.41 0.21 3.75
C SER A 94 -6.80 -0.15 3.23
N GLN A 95 -6.92 -0.41 1.94
CA GLN A 95 -8.17 -0.85 1.31
C GLN A 95 -8.80 -2.10 1.97
N MET A 96 -8.00 -2.95 2.63
CA MET A 96 -8.50 -4.08 3.42
C MET A 96 -9.44 -3.63 4.55
N TRP A 97 -9.32 -2.39 4.98
CA TRP A 97 -10.09 -1.82 6.08
C TRP A 97 -11.29 -0.98 5.63
N ALA A 98 -11.58 -0.94 4.32
CA ALA A 98 -12.67 -0.13 3.75
C ALA A 98 -14.04 -0.38 4.40
N GLY A 99 -14.31 -1.61 4.85
CA GLY A 99 -15.52 -1.94 5.59
C GLY A 99 -15.59 -1.36 7.01
N LYS A 100 -14.45 -0.89 7.56
CA LYS A 100 -14.34 -0.26 8.88
C LYS A 100 -14.18 1.25 8.79
N MET A 101 -13.48 1.71 7.76
CA MET A 101 -13.14 3.11 7.49
C MET A 101 -13.23 3.32 5.99
N ALA A 102 -14.30 3.94 5.50
CA ALA A 102 -14.53 4.11 4.06
C ALA A 102 -13.38 4.86 3.36
N ALA A 103 -12.79 5.87 4.05
CA ALA A 103 -11.66 6.65 3.55
C ALA A 103 -10.37 5.83 3.31
N ALA A 104 -10.24 4.64 3.90
CA ALA A 104 -9.04 3.80 3.77
C ALA A 104 -8.69 3.48 2.31
N SER A 105 -9.72 3.34 1.46
CA SER A 105 -9.51 3.11 0.03
C SER A 105 -8.89 4.31 -0.70
N LEU A 106 -9.07 5.55 -0.22
CA LEU A 106 -8.50 6.74 -0.84
C LEU A 106 -6.97 6.81 -0.67
N PHE A 107 -6.45 6.26 0.43
CA PHE A 107 -5.01 6.20 0.69
C PHE A 107 -4.32 5.05 -0.05
N ALA A 108 -5.05 4.03 -0.45
CA ALA A 108 -4.54 2.95 -1.30
C ALA A 108 -4.64 3.25 -2.81
N GLY A 109 -5.05 4.45 -3.18
CA GLY A 109 -5.39 4.80 -4.54
C GLY A 109 -6.87 4.58 -4.81
N GLY A 110 -7.61 5.29 -5.48
CA GLY A 110 -9.05 5.12 -5.75
C GLY A 110 -9.34 5.17 -7.25
N PRO A 111 -10.58 4.89 -7.65
CA PRO A 111 -10.96 5.00 -9.04
C PRO A 111 -10.66 6.39 -9.60
N PHE A 112 -10.04 6.42 -10.77
CA PHE A 112 -9.54 7.64 -11.43
C PHE A 112 -8.67 8.51 -10.52
N GLY A 113 -8.04 7.88 -9.54
CA GLY A 113 -7.21 8.50 -8.53
C GLY A 113 -5.88 9.05 -9.07
N PRO A 114 -5.01 9.52 -8.16
CA PRO A 114 -3.71 10.03 -8.54
C PRO A 114 -2.80 8.91 -9.09
N GLU A 115 -2.01 9.26 -10.08
CA GLU A 115 -0.87 8.44 -10.50
C GLU A 115 0.26 8.53 -9.47
N ALA A 116 1.24 7.63 -9.51
CA ALA A 116 2.30 7.52 -8.52
C ALA A 116 2.99 8.86 -8.14
N PRO A 117 3.44 9.72 -9.10
CA PRO A 117 4.06 10.99 -8.73
C PRO A 117 3.11 11.95 -7.98
N GLU A 118 1.85 12.00 -8.42
CA GLU A 118 0.81 12.83 -7.80
C GLU A 118 0.47 12.33 -6.39
N LEU A 119 0.34 11.00 -6.22
CA LEU A 119 0.04 10.38 -4.93
C LEU A 119 1.16 10.61 -3.92
N VAL A 120 2.42 10.42 -4.33
CA VAL A 120 3.59 10.69 -3.47
C VAL A 120 3.67 12.16 -3.07
N ALA A 121 3.39 13.08 -4.00
CA ALA A 121 3.40 14.51 -3.71
C ALA A 121 2.32 14.87 -2.68
N TRP A 122 1.09 14.35 -2.82
CA TRP A 122 0.03 14.54 -1.83
C TRP A 122 0.38 13.92 -0.47
N MET A 123 0.89 12.68 -0.47
CA MET A 123 1.23 11.95 0.76
C MET A 123 2.37 12.60 1.54
N LEU A 124 3.48 12.98 0.86
CA LEU A 124 4.71 13.39 1.54
C LEU A 124 4.89 14.92 1.65
N SER A 125 4.20 15.71 0.82
CA SER A 125 4.34 17.16 0.77
C SER A 125 3.01 17.90 0.88
N GLY A 126 1.88 17.20 0.76
CA GLY A 126 0.54 17.68 1.08
C GLY A 126 0.08 17.19 2.46
N ASN A 127 -1.24 17.06 2.63
CA ASN A 127 -1.84 16.61 3.89
C ASN A 127 -2.04 15.09 3.97
N GLY A 128 -1.72 14.33 2.91
CA GLY A 128 -2.07 12.92 2.78
C GLY A 128 -1.61 12.06 3.96
N LEU A 129 -0.33 12.15 4.35
CA LEU A 129 0.20 11.34 5.46
C LEU A 129 -0.42 11.73 6.81
N LYS A 130 -0.71 13.01 7.03
CA LYS A 130 -1.40 13.50 8.23
C LYS A 130 -2.81 12.93 8.31
N LEU A 131 -3.58 13.04 7.22
CA LEU A 131 -4.94 12.52 7.13
C LEU A 131 -4.98 11.00 7.25
N TYR A 132 -3.95 10.31 6.72
CA TYR A 132 -3.83 8.87 6.84
C TYR A 132 -3.67 8.42 8.29
N GLN A 133 -2.83 9.09 9.08
CA GLN A 133 -2.71 8.81 10.50
C GLN A 133 -4.00 9.16 11.25
N GLU A 134 -4.57 10.33 10.95
CA GLU A 134 -5.81 10.82 11.57
C GLU A 134 -6.98 9.84 11.36
N MET A 135 -7.08 9.19 10.19
CA MET A 135 -8.08 8.16 9.93
C MET A 135 -8.04 7.04 10.98
N TYR A 136 -6.86 6.52 11.28
CA TYR A 136 -6.71 5.46 12.28
C TYR A 136 -7.00 5.98 13.69
N ASP A 137 -6.59 7.20 13.98
CA ASP A 137 -6.76 7.82 15.29
C ASP A 137 -8.23 8.10 15.60
N GLU A 138 -8.98 8.69 14.67
CA GLU A 138 -10.41 8.95 14.81
C GLU A 138 -11.23 7.65 14.90
N ALA A 139 -10.80 6.59 14.20
CA ALA A 139 -11.41 5.28 14.30
C ALA A 139 -11.01 4.49 15.56
N GLY A 140 -10.19 5.07 16.45
CA GLY A 140 -9.79 4.48 17.73
C GLY A 140 -8.74 3.39 17.64
N TYR A 141 -8.01 3.27 16.53
CA TYR A 141 -6.95 2.29 16.38
C TYR A 141 -5.62 2.79 16.94
N ASN A 142 -5.03 2.02 17.84
CA ASN A 142 -3.73 2.32 18.47
C ASN A 142 -2.57 1.89 17.56
N VAL A 143 -2.46 2.51 16.37
CA VAL A 143 -1.44 2.20 15.36
C VAL A 143 -0.74 3.45 14.85
N LYS A 144 0.55 3.34 14.59
CA LYS A 144 1.32 4.26 13.74
C LYS A 144 1.32 3.69 12.32
N VAL A 145 0.85 4.47 11.35
CA VAL A 145 0.89 4.09 9.93
C VAL A 145 2.09 4.72 9.23
N ILE A 146 2.78 3.94 8.40
CA ILE A 146 3.89 4.42 7.57
C ILE A 146 3.76 3.76 6.19
N PRO A 147 3.56 4.51 5.12
CA PRO A 147 3.62 3.99 3.75
C PRO A 147 5.03 3.51 3.42
N PHE A 148 5.17 2.28 2.86
CA PHE A 148 6.49 1.73 2.52
C PHE A 148 6.60 1.19 1.10
N GLY A 149 5.50 1.07 0.39
CA GLY A 149 5.48 0.66 -1.00
C GLY A 149 4.52 1.49 -1.83
N LEU A 150 4.83 1.63 -3.10
CA LEU A 150 3.99 2.27 -4.11
C LEU A 150 4.07 1.42 -5.37
N THR A 151 2.94 0.93 -5.84
CA THR A 151 2.91 0.05 -7.01
C THR A 151 2.82 0.84 -8.32
N PRO A 152 3.21 0.23 -9.46
CA PRO A 152 2.83 0.75 -10.77
C PRO A 152 1.31 0.68 -10.93
N PRO A 153 0.74 1.30 -12.01
CA PRO A 153 -0.66 1.15 -12.37
C PRO A 153 -1.07 -0.32 -12.48
N GLU A 154 -2.26 -0.63 -12.02
CA GLU A 154 -2.82 -1.98 -12.13
C GLU A 154 -3.44 -2.24 -13.51
N SER A 155 -3.70 -3.51 -13.83
CA SER A 155 -4.62 -3.87 -14.89
C SER A 155 -6.07 -3.71 -14.38
N SER A 156 -7.01 -3.41 -15.27
CA SER A 156 -8.43 -3.35 -14.90
C SER A 156 -9.02 -4.71 -14.53
N GLY A 157 -8.28 -5.77 -14.80
CA GLY A 157 -8.67 -7.13 -14.48
C GLY A 157 -8.67 -8.07 -15.67
N TRP A 158 -8.86 -9.34 -15.34
CA TRP A 158 -8.83 -10.49 -16.22
C TRP A 158 -10.22 -11.03 -16.43
N PHE A 159 -10.60 -11.14 -17.70
CA PHE A 159 -11.94 -11.55 -18.11
C PHE A 159 -11.88 -12.84 -18.94
N ARG A 160 -12.84 -13.72 -18.72
CA ARG A 160 -12.99 -14.96 -19.52
C ARG A 160 -13.56 -14.68 -20.91
N LYS A 161 -14.34 -13.61 -21.04
CA LYS A 161 -14.95 -13.14 -22.29
C LYS A 161 -14.61 -11.67 -22.51
N LYS A 162 -14.62 -11.26 -23.77
CA LYS A 162 -14.48 -9.86 -24.14
C LYS A 162 -15.70 -9.07 -23.68
N ILE A 163 -15.46 -7.86 -23.20
CA ILE A 163 -16.49 -6.90 -22.77
C ILE A 163 -16.38 -5.68 -23.68
N ASP A 164 -17.39 -5.44 -24.48
CA ASP A 164 -17.39 -4.38 -25.49
C ASP A 164 -18.35 -3.23 -25.14
N SER A 165 -19.27 -3.42 -24.17
CA SER A 165 -20.22 -2.38 -23.77
C SER A 165 -20.57 -2.45 -22.28
N PRO A 166 -21.03 -1.35 -21.66
CA PRO A 166 -21.47 -1.32 -20.25
C PRO A 166 -22.59 -2.32 -19.93
N ASP A 167 -23.47 -2.60 -20.88
CA ASP A 167 -24.56 -3.55 -20.66
C ASP A 167 -24.07 -4.98 -20.37
N GLN A 168 -22.90 -5.35 -20.86
CA GLN A 168 -22.29 -6.66 -20.60
C GLN A 168 -21.73 -6.81 -19.18
N LEU A 169 -21.66 -5.73 -18.40
CA LEU A 169 -21.34 -5.78 -16.98
C LEU A 169 -22.52 -6.28 -16.13
N LYS A 170 -23.75 -6.15 -16.61
CA LYS A 170 -24.95 -6.57 -15.88
C LYS A 170 -24.93 -8.08 -15.59
N GLY A 171 -24.97 -8.42 -14.30
CA GLY A 171 -24.91 -9.81 -13.84
C GLY A 171 -23.54 -10.48 -13.94
N LEU A 172 -22.51 -9.78 -14.42
CA LEU A 172 -21.12 -10.31 -14.48
C LEU A 172 -20.62 -10.61 -13.06
N LYS A 173 -20.21 -11.84 -12.82
CA LYS A 173 -19.64 -12.26 -11.53
C LYS A 173 -18.17 -11.88 -11.49
N VAL A 174 -17.84 -10.85 -10.71
CA VAL A 174 -16.47 -10.31 -10.69
C VAL A 174 -15.92 -10.22 -9.28
N ARG A 175 -14.66 -10.59 -9.12
CA ARG A 175 -13.89 -10.26 -7.92
C ARG A 175 -13.29 -8.88 -8.10
N TYR A 176 -13.68 -7.95 -7.22
CA TYR A 176 -13.16 -6.59 -7.20
C TYR A 176 -13.17 -6.04 -5.78
N LEU A 177 -12.17 -5.23 -5.42
CA LEU A 177 -12.06 -4.69 -4.07
C LEU A 177 -12.43 -3.19 -4.01
N GLY A 178 -12.78 -2.76 -2.79
CA GLY A 178 -12.90 -1.36 -2.41
C GLY A 178 -13.87 -0.57 -3.28
N LEU A 179 -13.49 0.68 -3.56
CA LEU A 179 -14.33 1.63 -4.30
C LEU A 179 -14.55 1.24 -5.76
N GLY A 180 -13.58 0.57 -6.40
CA GLY A 180 -13.75 0.02 -7.75
C GLY A 180 -14.86 -1.03 -7.82
N GLY A 181 -14.98 -1.86 -6.79
CA GLY A 181 -16.10 -2.81 -6.66
C GLY A 181 -17.45 -2.12 -6.57
N LEU A 182 -17.56 -1.00 -5.82
CA LEU A 182 -18.81 -0.22 -5.75
C LEU A 182 -19.20 0.38 -7.11
N VAL A 183 -18.22 0.84 -7.89
CA VAL A 183 -18.47 1.34 -9.26
C VAL A 183 -19.05 0.24 -10.13
N LEU A 184 -18.45 -0.96 -10.11
CA LEU A 184 -18.98 -2.08 -10.90
C LEU A 184 -20.35 -2.55 -10.42
N GLN A 185 -20.65 -2.51 -9.12
CA GLN A 185 -21.99 -2.79 -8.59
C GLN A 185 -23.03 -1.81 -9.12
N LYS A 186 -22.73 -0.53 -9.22
CA LYS A 186 -23.61 0.47 -9.81
C LYS A 186 -23.91 0.21 -11.28
N LEU A 187 -22.97 -0.37 -11.99
CA LEU A 187 -23.12 -0.79 -13.39
C LEU A 187 -23.77 -2.18 -13.52
N GLY A 188 -24.25 -2.77 -12.43
CA GLY A 188 -25.01 -3.99 -12.40
C GLY A 188 -24.20 -5.28 -12.29
N ALA A 189 -22.89 -5.22 -12.04
CA ALA A 189 -22.07 -6.41 -11.82
C ALA A 189 -22.35 -7.05 -10.44
N SER A 190 -22.20 -8.36 -10.35
CA SER A 190 -22.24 -9.12 -9.10
C SER A 190 -20.81 -9.19 -8.53
N VAL A 191 -20.49 -8.28 -7.60
CA VAL A 191 -19.15 -8.12 -7.05
C VAL A 191 -18.96 -8.95 -5.78
N SER A 192 -17.83 -9.62 -5.67
CA SER A 192 -17.40 -10.39 -4.50
C SER A 192 -15.94 -10.10 -4.16
N SER A 193 -15.53 -10.38 -2.91
CA SER A 193 -14.17 -10.14 -2.39
C SER A 193 -13.50 -11.46 -2.00
N PHE A 194 -13.12 -12.27 -2.99
CA PHE A 194 -12.32 -13.47 -2.72
C PHE A 194 -10.92 -13.11 -2.25
N PRO A 195 -10.38 -13.82 -1.24
CA PRO A 195 -8.98 -13.71 -0.86
C PRO A 195 -8.04 -14.02 -2.04
N PRO A 196 -6.83 -13.42 -2.12
CA PRO A 196 -5.89 -13.65 -3.23
C PRO A 196 -5.63 -15.13 -3.54
N ALA A 197 -5.44 -15.97 -2.53
CA ALA A 197 -5.18 -17.40 -2.70
C ALA A 197 -6.34 -18.19 -3.34
N GLU A 198 -7.55 -17.65 -3.33
CA GLU A 198 -8.76 -18.31 -3.84
C GLU A 198 -9.15 -17.86 -5.25
N ILE A 199 -8.59 -16.74 -5.74
CA ILE A 199 -8.98 -16.12 -7.02
C ILE A 199 -8.81 -17.10 -8.18
N PHE A 200 -7.62 -17.72 -8.30
CA PHE A 200 -7.36 -18.70 -9.37
C PHE A 200 -8.39 -19.82 -9.39
N SER A 201 -8.64 -20.44 -8.23
CA SER A 201 -9.59 -21.55 -8.13
C SER A 201 -11.04 -21.11 -8.42
N ALA A 202 -11.43 -19.91 -7.99
CA ALA A 202 -12.77 -19.38 -8.26
C ALA A 202 -12.98 -19.10 -9.76
N MET A 203 -11.96 -18.55 -10.42
CA MET A 203 -11.96 -18.34 -11.87
C MET A 203 -11.98 -19.68 -12.62
N ASP A 204 -11.12 -20.63 -12.26
CA ASP A 204 -11.01 -21.93 -12.92
C ASP A 204 -12.33 -22.73 -12.86
N LYS A 205 -12.98 -22.73 -11.69
CA LYS A 205 -14.28 -23.37 -11.48
C LYS A 205 -15.47 -22.63 -12.08
N GLY A 206 -15.28 -21.45 -12.65
CA GLY A 206 -16.37 -20.64 -13.21
C GLY A 206 -17.29 -20.00 -12.17
N LEU A 207 -16.84 -19.87 -10.92
CA LEU A 207 -17.55 -19.10 -9.89
C LEU A 207 -17.45 -17.60 -10.16
N LEU A 208 -16.40 -17.18 -10.88
CA LEU A 208 -16.14 -15.83 -11.34
C LEU A 208 -16.01 -15.81 -12.87
N ASP A 209 -16.54 -14.77 -13.49
CA ASP A 209 -16.39 -14.46 -14.91
C ASP A 209 -15.17 -13.56 -15.15
N ALA A 210 -14.81 -12.77 -14.14
CA ALA A 210 -13.68 -11.87 -14.15
C ALA A 210 -13.09 -11.67 -12.75
N ALA A 211 -11.80 -11.30 -12.70
CA ALA A 211 -11.14 -10.95 -11.46
C ALA A 211 -10.09 -9.86 -11.70
N GLU A 212 -10.04 -8.90 -10.80
CA GLU A 212 -8.95 -7.95 -10.62
C GLU A 212 -8.06 -8.45 -9.48
N PHE A 213 -6.75 -8.23 -9.56
CA PHE A 213 -5.86 -8.52 -8.44
C PHE A 213 -4.75 -7.47 -8.30
N ALA A 214 -3.99 -7.19 -9.37
CA ALA A 214 -2.93 -6.20 -9.32
C ALA A 214 -2.45 -5.79 -10.74
N PHE A 215 -1.19 -6.01 -11.02
CA PHE A 215 -0.52 -5.66 -12.28
C PHE A 215 0.03 -6.92 -12.97
N PRO A 216 0.36 -6.86 -14.28
CA PRO A 216 0.64 -8.04 -15.12
C PRO A 216 1.60 -9.07 -14.54
N SER A 217 2.71 -8.65 -13.92
CA SER A 217 3.70 -9.58 -13.38
C SER A 217 3.19 -10.34 -12.14
N LEU A 218 2.37 -9.69 -11.30
CA LEU A 218 1.82 -10.30 -10.11
C LEU A 218 0.63 -11.20 -10.45
N ASP A 219 -0.24 -10.75 -11.35
CA ASP A 219 -1.38 -11.52 -11.86
C ASP A 219 -0.93 -12.81 -12.53
N GLN A 220 0.18 -12.75 -13.28
CA GLN A 220 0.82 -13.93 -13.86
C GLN A 220 1.35 -14.90 -12.80
N ALA A 221 1.95 -14.36 -11.72
CA ALA A 221 2.49 -15.20 -10.63
C ALA A 221 1.39 -16.01 -9.92
N ILE A 222 0.17 -15.48 -9.81
CA ILE A 222 -0.99 -16.21 -9.27
C ILE A 222 -1.76 -17.00 -10.33
N GLY A 223 -1.35 -16.93 -11.60
CA GLY A 223 -1.85 -17.79 -12.69
C GLY A 223 -3.09 -17.28 -13.41
N LEU A 224 -3.49 -16.00 -13.28
CA LEU A 224 -4.70 -15.47 -13.95
C LEU A 224 -4.65 -15.63 -15.47
N ASN A 225 -3.47 -15.55 -16.09
CA ASN A 225 -3.25 -15.79 -17.51
C ASN A 225 -3.61 -17.21 -17.99
N LYS A 226 -3.78 -18.16 -17.09
CA LYS A 226 -4.19 -19.54 -17.41
C LYS A 226 -5.71 -19.69 -17.48
N VAL A 227 -6.45 -18.91 -16.70
CA VAL A 227 -7.90 -19.04 -16.51
C VAL A 227 -8.71 -17.93 -17.19
N ALA A 228 -8.07 -16.84 -17.62
CA ALA A 228 -8.68 -15.75 -18.38
C ALA A 228 -7.76 -15.31 -19.52
N LYS A 229 -8.33 -14.87 -20.65
CA LYS A 229 -7.57 -14.55 -21.86
C LYS A 229 -7.65 -13.08 -22.27
N PHE A 230 -8.51 -12.31 -21.62
CA PHE A 230 -8.65 -10.87 -21.90
C PHE A 230 -8.23 -10.09 -20.67
N ASN A 231 -7.19 -9.26 -20.81
CA ASN A 231 -6.71 -8.37 -19.75
C ASN A 231 -6.91 -6.92 -20.18
N TYR A 232 -7.63 -6.14 -19.37
CA TYR A 232 -8.06 -4.80 -19.75
C TYR A 232 -7.24 -3.68 -19.11
N TYR A 233 -7.11 -2.57 -19.85
CA TYR A 233 -6.35 -1.36 -19.50
C TYR A 233 -7.14 -0.09 -19.88
N PRO A 234 -6.82 1.07 -19.26
CA PRO A 234 -5.99 1.21 -18.05
C PRO A 234 -6.68 0.69 -16.80
N GLY A 235 -5.92 0.47 -15.72
CA GLY A 235 -6.46 0.17 -14.39
C GLY A 235 -7.10 1.41 -13.77
N TRP A 236 -8.25 1.78 -14.27
CA TRP A 236 -8.97 2.99 -13.88
C TRP A 236 -9.31 3.04 -12.39
N HIS A 237 -9.40 1.89 -11.75
CA HIS A 237 -9.78 1.73 -10.34
C HIS A 237 -8.61 1.98 -9.37
N GLN A 238 -7.37 1.70 -9.79
CA GLN A 238 -6.15 1.89 -9.01
C GLN A 238 -4.96 2.26 -9.93
N PRO A 239 -4.83 3.56 -10.27
CA PRO A 239 -3.68 4.04 -11.05
C PRO A 239 -2.34 3.89 -10.33
N SER A 240 -2.39 3.67 -9.01
CA SER A 240 -1.26 3.37 -8.13
C SER A 240 -1.80 2.88 -6.79
N THR A 241 -1.08 1.99 -6.12
CA THR A 241 -1.49 1.47 -4.80
C THR A 241 -0.39 1.67 -3.77
N THR A 242 -0.75 2.25 -2.62
CA THR A 242 0.14 2.39 -1.48
C THR A 242 0.04 1.18 -0.56
N THR A 243 1.19 0.59 -0.21
CA THR A 243 1.28 -0.39 0.88
C THR A 243 1.74 0.28 2.17
N GLU A 244 1.25 -0.22 3.30
CA GLU A 244 1.49 0.34 4.62
C GLU A 244 2.13 -0.66 5.59
N VAL A 245 2.96 -0.16 6.49
CA VAL A 245 3.30 -0.84 7.72
C VAL A 245 2.57 -0.16 8.88
N LEU A 246 1.82 -0.95 9.62
CA LEU A 246 1.17 -0.57 10.87
C LEU A 246 2.04 -1.05 12.02
N ILE A 247 2.39 -0.14 12.94
CA ILE A 247 3.14 -0.45 14.15
C ILE A 247 2.26 -0.06 15.34
N ASN A 248 2.13 -0.92 16.34
CA ASN A 248 1.42 -0.57 17.57
C ASN A 248 2.01 0.73 18.17
N LYS A 249 1.17 1.73 18.52
CA LYS A 249 1.65 3.04 19.01
C LYS A 249 2.45 2.94 20.30
N ASP A 250 2.09 2.05 21.23
CA ASP A 250 2.87 1.88 22.45
C ASP A 250 4.28 1.36 22.16
N VAL A 251 4.43 0.49 21.14
CA VAL A 251 5.73 0.04 20.67
C VAL A 251 6.47 1.19 20.01
N TRP A 252 5.81 1.95 19.14
CA TRP A 252 6.39 3.09 18.44
C TRP A 252 6.90 4.16 19.39
N GLU A 253 6.09 4.54 20.37
CA GLU A 253 6.38 5.67 21.27
C GLU A 253 7.28 5.30 22.44
N LYS A 254 7.08 4.08 23.02
CA LYS A 254 7.70 3.69 24.29
C LYS A 254 8.88 2.74 24.16
N ARG A 255 8.99 2.01 23.02
CA ARG A 255 10.05 1.01 22.84
C ARG A 255 11.08 1.38 21.78
N LEU A 256 10.72 2.24 20.82
CA LEU A 256 11.62 2.73 19.77
C LEU A 256 12.19 4.09 20.16
N THR A 257 13.50 4.24 20.05
CA THR A 257 14.16 5.54 20.16
C THR A 257 13.82 6.43 18.95
N GLU A 258 14.06 7.73 19.05
CA GLU A 258 13.88 8.67 17.93
C GLU A 258 14.71 8.25 16.71
N SER A 259 15.96 7.85 16.91
CA SER A 259 16.83 7.35 15.84
C SER A 259 16.25 6.11 15.16
N GLN A 260 15.75 5.14 15.92
CA GLN A 260 15.14 3.93 15.37
C GLN A 260 13.86 4.23 14.60
N ARG A 261 13.03 5.17 15.06
CA ARG A 261 11.85 5.65 14.31
C ARG A 261 12.24 6.30 12.99
N THR A 262 13.25 7.18 13.01
CA THR A 262 13.80 7.82 11.82
C THR A 262 14.34 6.80 10.82
N ILE A 263 15.02 5.75 11.30
CA ILE A 263 15.47 4.63 10.44
C ILE A 263 14.29 3.94 9.76
N ILE A 264 13.23 3.60 10.49
CA ILE A 264 12.05 2.95 9.92
C ILE A 264 11.39 3.84 8.85
N GLU A 265 11.19 5.13 9.15
CA GLU A 265 10.59 6.08 8.20
C GLU A 265 11.45 6.28 6.94
N THR A 266 12.79 6.33 7.10
CA THR A 266 13.72 6.47 5.98
C THR A 266 13.76 5.21 5.13
N ALA A 267 13.86 4.04 5.75
CA ALA A 267 13.83 2.76 5.08
C ALA A 267 12.51 2.55 4.31
N SER A 268 11.39 3.01 4.87
CA SER A 268 10.07 2.95 4.22
C SER A 268 10.04 3.77 2.94
N LYS A 269 10.55 5.00 2.95
CA LYS A 269 10.66 5.84 1.74
C LYS A 269 11.58 5.22 0.68
N ALA A 270 12.72 4.65 1.10
CA ALA A 270 13.63 3.94 0.19
C ALA A 270 13.01 2.67 -0.39
N SER A 271 12.23 1.94 0.41
CA SER A 271 11.48 0.78 -0.06
C SER A 271 10.38 1.17 -1.05
N MET A 272 9.63 2.25 -0.77
CA MET A 272 8.58 2.78 -1.65
C MET A 272 9.11 3.10 -3.05
N LEU A 273 10.23 3.82 -3.13
CA LEU A 273 10.87 4.15 -4.42
C LEU A 273 11.33 2.90 -5.17
N TRP A 274 11.87 1.91 -4.46
CA TRP A 274 12.32 0.67 -5.07
C TRP A 274 11.15 -0.16 -5.61
N VAL A 275 10.05 -0.28 -4.86
CA VAL A 275 8.85 -1.01 -5.28
C VAL A 275 8.30 -0.38 -6.56
N LEU A 276 8.20 0.95 -6.62
CA LEU A 276 7.75 1.64 -7.83
C LEU A 276 8.71 1.38 -9.01
N ALA A 277 10.01 1.59 -8.83
CA ALA A 277 10.99 1.44 -9.89
C ALA A 277 11.03 0.01 -10.44
N LYS A 278 11.04 -1.01 -9.57
CA LYS A 278 11.00 -2.41 -9.98
C LYS A 278 9.66 -2.76 -10.62
N GLY A 279 8.57 -2.23 -10.07
CA GLY A 279 7.23 -2.42 -10.61
C GLY A 279 7.13 -1.94 -12.05
N GLU A 280 7.48 -0.69 -12.30
CA GLU A 280 7.49 -0.10 -13.65
C GLU A 280 8.39 -0.86 -14.64
N ALA A 281 9.58 -1.28 -14.20
CA ALA A 281 10.55 -1.97 -15.04
C ALA A 281 10.12 -3.37 -15.50
N THR A 282 9.21 -4.03 -14.79
CA THR A 282 8.90 -5.45 -15.02
C THR A 282 7.64 -5.70 -15.84
N GLN A 283 6.71 -4.73 -15.93
CA GLN A 283 5.39 -4.98 -16.51
C GLN A 283 5.42 -5.27 -18.02
N ALA A 284 6.26 -4.55 -18.79
CA ALA A 284 6.37 -4.77 -20.23
C ALA A 284 6.78 -6.20 -20.59
N SER A 285 7.68 -6.79 -19.82
CA SER A 285 8.10 -8.19 -20.02
C SER A 285 6.97 -9.18 -19.72
N ALA A 286 6.21 -8.95 -18.64
CA ALA A 286 5.06 -9.76 -18.29
C ALA A 286 3.95 -9.68 -19.34
N LEU A 287 3.66 -8.47 -19.84
CA LEU A 287 2.69 -8.24 -20.93
C LEU A 287 3.06 -9.03 -22.20
N ARG A 288 4.31 -8.92 -22.65
CA ARG A 288 4.80 -9.66 -23.83
C ARG A 288 4.69 -11.16 -23.61
N LEU A 289 5.18 -11.67 -22.49
CA LEU A 289 5.13 -13.10 -22.18
C LEU A 289 3.69 -13.65 -22.15
N ASN A 290 2.75 -12.89 -21.55
CA ASN A 290 1.34 -13.25 -21.52
C ASN A 290 0.74 -13.32 -22.93
N ALA A 291 1.05 -12.36 -23.80
CA ALA A 291 0.56 -12.35 -25.18
C ALA A 291 1.20 -13.49 -26.01
N GLU A 292 2.52 -13.58 -26.05
CA GLU A 292 3.26 -14.49 -26.94
C GLU A 292 3.19 -15.96 -26.53
N LYS A 293 3.20 -16.25 -25.22
CA LYS A 293 3.29 -17.61 -24.69
C LYS A 293 1.98 -18.15 -24.12
N HIS A 294 1.09 -17.25 -23.69
CA HIS A 294 -0.13 -17.67 -22.99
C HIS A 294 -1.41 -17.29 -23.74
N GLY A 295 -1.29 -16.66 -24.93
CA GLY A 295 -2.42 -16.30 -25.77
C GLY A 295 -3.38 -15.29 -25.11
N VAL A 296 -2.84 -14.40 -24.27
CA VAL A 296 -3.59 -13.32 -23.65
C VAL A 296 -3.71 -12.15 -24.62
N THR A 297 -4.90 -11.60 -24.74
CA THR A 297 -5.16 -10.37 -25.47
C THR A 297 -5.24 -9.21 -24.48
N ASN A 298 -4.31 -8.26 -24.59
CA ASN A 298 -4.35 -7.01 -23.84
C ASN A 298 -5.25 -6.03 -24.58
N LEU A 299 -6.24 -5.49 -23.91
CA LEU A 299 -7.29 -4.64 -24.49
C LEU A 299 -7.36 -3.30 -23.76
N TYR A 300 -7.67 -2.24 -24.51
CA TYR A 300 -8.07 -0.97 -23.92
C TYR A 300 -9.59 -0.92 -23.75
N TRP A 301 -10.03 -0.30 -22.65
CA TRP A 301 -11.44 0.08 -22.53
C TRP A 301 -11.79 1.13 -23.57
N SER A 302 -12.97 0.99 -24.18
CA SER A 302 -13.50 2.04 -25.05
C SER A 302 -13.78 3.32 -24.25
N ASN A 303 -13.85 4.46 -24.95
CA ASN A 303 -14.25 5.73 -24.34
C ASN A 303 -15.62 5.64 -23.66
N GLU A 304 -16.57 4.91 -24.26
CA GLU A 304 -17.89 4.64 -23.68
C GLU A 304 -17.78 3.94 -22.33
N MET A 305 -16.97 2.88 -22.25
CA MET A 305 -16.72 2.16 -20.98
C MET A 305 -16.09 3.05 -19.92
N LEU A 306 -15.06 3.83 -20.27
CA LEU A 306 -14.40 4.72 -19.34
C LEU A 306 -15.34 5.84 -18.85
N GLN A 307 -16.22 6.35 -19.70
CA GLN A 307 -17.26 7.31 -19.31
C GLN A 307 -18.29 6.69 -18.38
N ALA A 308 -18.72 5.45 -18.64
CA ALA A 308 -19.63 4.72 -17.74
C ALA A 308 -19.01 4.49 -16.36
N PHE A 309 -17.74 4.06 -16.31
CA PHE A 309 -17.01 3.94 -15.02
C PHE A 309 -16.88 5.28 -14.31
N ARG A 310 -16.59 6.36 -15.03
CA ARG A 310 -16.46 7.71 -14.45
C ARG A 310 -17.78 8.20 -13.87
N GLY A 311 -18.90 8.08 -14.62
CA GLY A 311 -20.21 8.49 -14.12
C GLY A 311 -20.63 7.71 -12.87
N ALA A 312 -20.44 6.38 -12.87
CA ALA A 312 -20.71 5.55 -11.69
C ALA A 312 -19.77 5.90 -10.51
N TRP A 313 -18.53 6.27 -10.79
CA TRP A 313 -17.58 6.74 -9.76
C TRP A 313 -18.05 8.05 -9.11
N ASP A 314 -18.49 9.02 -9.89
CA ASP A 314 -18.98 10.30 -9.37
C ASP A 314 -20.17 10.10 -8.42
N GLU A 315 -21.07 9.15 -8.74
CA GLU A 315 -22.17 8.75 -7.85
C GLU A 315 -21.65 8.07 -6.57
N VAL A 316 -20.68 7.15 -6.67
CA VAL A 316 -20.09 6.47 -5.50
C VAL A 316 -19.44 7.51 -4.56
N VAL A 317 -18.69 8.46 -5.09
CA VAL A 317 -18.09 9.54 -4.29
C VAL A 317 -19.15 10.36 -3.56
N ALA A 318 -20.19 10.79 -4.29
CA ALA A 318 -21.27 11.57 -3.69
C ALA A 318 -21.93 10.84 -2.53
N GLU A 319 -22.21 9.52 -2.71
CA GLU A 319 -22.79 8.68 -1.67
C GLU A 319 -21.85 8.48 -0.47
N GLN A 320 -20.56 8.24 -0.71
CA GLN A 320 -19.60 8.05 0.36
C GLN A 320 -19.39 9.36 1.15
N CYS A 321 -19.29 10.49 0.47
CA CYS A 321 -19.21 11.81 1.11
C CYS A 321 -20.46 12.14 1.94
N ALA A 322 -21.64 11.70 1.50
CA ALA A 322 -22.88 11.93 2.26
C ALA A 322 -22.99 11.02 3.50
N LYS A 323 -22.36 9.83 3.47
CA LYS A 323 -22.44 8.83 4.55
C LYS A 323 -21.34 8.99 5.62
N ASP A 324 -20.17 9.48 5.21
CA ASP A 324 -18.96 9.49 6.05
C ASP A 324 -18.26 10.85 5.95
N ALA A 325 -18.30 11.61 7.04
CA ALA A 325 -17.72 12.95 7.12
C ALA A 325 -16.18 12.91 6.98
N PHE A 326 -15.53 11.83 7.48
CA PHE A 326 -14.09 11.70 7.34
C PHE A 326 -13.70 11.34 5.91
N PHE A 327 -14.46 10.48 5.23
CA PHE A 327 -14.28 10.24 3.80
C PHE A 327 -14.38 11.55 3.01
N LYS A 328 -15.42 12.37 3.30
CA LYS A 328 -15.59 13.68 2.66
C LYS A 328 -14.38 14.59 2.90
N LYS A 329 -13.89 14.68 4.14
CA LYS A 329 -12.71 15.46 4.50
C LYS A 329 -11.48 15.07 3.69
N VAL A 330 -11.20 13.76 3.58
CA VAL A 330 -10.07 13.24 2.79
C VAL A 330 -10.26 13.48 1.31
N TRP A 331 -11.48 13.26 0.81
CA TRP A 331 -11.81 13.48 -0.59
C TRP A 331 -11.67 14.95 -1.00
N ASP A 332 -12.16 15.87 -0.19
CA ASP A 332 -12.07 17.32 -0.46
C ASP A 332 -10.60 17.79 -0.49
N ASP A 333 -9.78 17.32 0.44
CA ASP A 333 -8.33 17.63 0.48
C ASP A 333 -7.60 17.07 -0.74
N LEU A 334 -7.81 15.77 -1.03
CA LEU A 334 -7.22 15.12 -2.20
C LEU A 334 -7.65 15.78 -3.50
N SER A 335 -8.93 16.12 -3.64
CA SER A 335 -9.46 16.75 -4.84
C SER A 335 -8.86 18.14 -5.04
N SER A 336 -8.80 18.95 -3.99
CA SER A 336 -8.18 20.28 -4.03
C SER A 336 -6.69 20.21 -4.39
N PHE A 337 -5.97 19.23 -3.84
CA PHE A 337 -4.56 18.98 -4.20
C PHE A 337 -4.43 18.62 -5.69
N ARG A 338 -5.29 17.74 -6.19
CA ARG A 338 -5.30 17.28 -7.58
C ARG A 338 -5.65 18.37 -8.57
N ASP A 339 -6.61 19.24 -8.23
CA ASP A 339 -6.96 20.40 -9.06
C ASP A 339 -5.75 21.31 -9.25
N ASN A 340 -5.03 21.61 -8.17
CA ASN A 340 -3.80 22.38 -8.23
C ASN A 340 -2.67 21.64 -8.98
N TYR A 341 -2.48 20.36 -8.72
CA TYR A 341 -1.46 19.53 -9.39
C TYR A 341 -1.73 19.40 -10.90
N SER A 342 -3.00 19.43 -11.32
CA SER A 342 -3.40 19.33 -12.72
C SER A 342 -2.81 20.44 -13.58
N ILE A 343 -2.64 21.64 -13.01
CA ILE A 343 -2.00 22.80 -13.67
C ILE A 343 -0.55 22.42 -14.02
N TRP A 344 0.19 21.90 -13.05
CA TRP A 344 1.57 21.43 -13.27
C TRP A 344 1.63 20.29 -14.29
N LYS A 345 0.77 19.29 -14.11
CA LYS A 345 0.71 18.09 -14.98
C LYS A 345 0.51 18.47 -16.44
N LYS A 346 -0.33 19.47 -16.71
CA LYS A 346 -0.60 19.96 -18.07
C LYS A 346 0.65 20.53 -18.77
N PHE A 347 1.54 21.19 -18.03
CA PHE A 347 2.71 21.86 -18.59
C PHE A 347 3.99 21.02 -18.53
N ALA A 348 4.08 20.09 -17.56
CA ALA A 348 5.33 19.39 -17.27
C ALA A 348 5.51 18.07 -18.02
N TYR A 349 4.43 17.40 -18.39
CA TYR A 349 4.50 16.07 -18.97
C TYR A 349 4.17 16.11 -20.47
N LEU A 350 4.94 15.34 -21.26
CA LEU A 350 4.62 15.12 -22.65
C LEU A 350 3.28 14.39 -22.78
N PRO A 351 2.45 14.72 -23.79
CA PRO A 351 1.24 13.98 -24.07
C PRO A 351 1.55 12.48 -24.26
N ARG A 352 0.76 11.63 -23.65
CA ARG A 352 0.85 10.18 -23.89
C ARG A 352 0.16 9.87 -25.21
N GLU A 353 0.85 9.16 -26.09
CA GLU A 353 0.18 8.52 -27.21
C GLU A 353 -0.78 7.48 -26.64
N THR A 354 -2.07 7.73 -26.76
CA THR A 354 -3.09 6.76 -26.39
C THR A 354 -3.09 5.70 -27.47
N GLY A 355 -2.77 4.45 -27.10
CA GLY A 355 -2.91 3.30 -28.01
C GLY A 355 -4.36 2.93 -28.33
N ALA A 356 -5.32 3.79 -27.99
CA ALA A 356 -6.69 3.69 -28.44
C ALA A 356 -6.71 4.12 -29.92
N SER A 357 -6.82 3.15 -30.83
CA SER A 357 -7.33 3.44 -32.17
C SER A 357 -8.75 4.00 -32.00
N ASP A 358 -8.97 5.18 -32.58
CA ASP A 358 -10.29 5.80 -32.73
C ASP A 358 -11.34 4.83 -33.30
#